data_3521c5bea50262e0a969f441f8ef25ef
#
_entry.id   3521c5bea50262e0a969f441f8ef25ef
#
_cell.length_a   1.000
_cell.length_b   1.000
_cell.length_c   1.000
_cell.angle_alpha   90.00
_cell.angle_beta   90.00
_cell.angle_gamma   90.00
#
_symmetry.space_group_name_H-M   'P 1'
#
loop_
_entity.id
_entity.type
_entity.pdbx_description
1 polymer ?
#
loop_
_entity_poly.entity_id
_entity_poly.type
_entity_poly.pdbx_seq_one_letter_code
_entity_poly.pdbx_strand_id
1 'polypeptide(L)'
;MSTDLSLIRNFSIIAHIDHGKSTLADRLIQVCGGLTEREMSEQVLDNMDIERERGITIKAQTVRLNYTAKDGKTYELNLMDTPGHVDFAYEVSRSLAACEGALLVVDAAQGVEAQTLANVYQSIEHDHEIVPVINKIDLPAAEPEMVRKEIEDIIGIDASEAVLTSAKSGIGIEDVLEAVVAKIPPPKGDRDAPLKAMLVDSWYDPYLGVVILVRVMDGWIKKGLEVKFMQGGTTHLVDRVGCFSPKRTDLPEIGPGEIGFITAQIKEVEQARVGDTITTMKNGAPTPLKGYKEVQPVVFCGLFPVDAADFEKLRESIGKLRLNDASFSYEMETSAALGFGFRCGFLGLLHLEIIQERLSREYDLDLITTAPSVVYRIQLGHTKTEDAQTIELHNPADYPDPSRIEMIEEPWIKAVIYTPDEYLGAILKLCQDRRGIQTDLTYVGGRAQVTYELPLNEVVFDFYDRLKSISRGYASFDYEQIGLREGDLVKMNILVNNEPVDALSLIVHRSVAEERGRGMCERLKDLIPRHLFKIPIQAAIGGKIIARETIAALRKDVTAKCYGGDISRKKKLLEKQKKGKARMREYGNVSIPQEAFIAALRMGEE
;
A
#
# COMPACT_ATOMS: atom_id res chain seq x y z
N MET A 1 17.69 -29.34 -22.29
CA MET A 1 18.73 -28.58 -23.03
C MET A 1 18.70 -27.19 -22.40
N SER A 2 19.85 -26.66 -22.01
CA SER A 2 19.89 -25.28 -21.47
C SER A 2 19.54 -24.32 -22.59
N THR A 3 18.69 -23.36 -22.30
CA THR A 3 18.37 -22.28 -23.24
C THR A 3 19.64 -21.46 -23.49
N ASP A 4 19.91 -21.10 -24.73
CA ASP A 4 21.01 -20.19 -25.06
C ASP A 4 20.70 -18.82 -24.43
N LEU A 5 21.60 -18.30 -23.59
CA LEU A 5 21.44 -17.00 -22.93
C LEU A 5 21.12 -15.86 -23.92
N SER A 6 21.68 -15.93 -25.14
CA SER A 6 21.40 -14.92 -26.18
C SER A 6 19.94 -14.85 -26.61
N LEU A 7 19.16 -15.91 -26.36
CA LEU A 7 17.75 -16.02 -26.70
C LEU A 7 16.81 -15.75 -25.53
N ILE A 8 17.31 -15.37 -24.35
CA ILE A 8 16.49 -15.03 -23.18
C ILE A 8 16.34 -13.51 -23.09
N ARG A 9 15.11 -13.05 -22.75
CA ARG A 9 14.82 -11.65 -22.45
C ARG A 9 13.98 -11.58 -21.17
N ASN A 10 14.51 -10.92 -20.15
CA ASN A 10 13.79 -10.68 -18.89
C ASN A 10 13.43 -9.21 -18.82
N PHE A 11 12.16 -8.92 -18.73
CA PHE A 11 11.66 -7.56 -18.72
C PHE A 11 10.43 -7.39 -17.86
N SER A 12 10.25 -6.20 -17.35
CA SER A 12 9.07 -5.77 -16.62
C SER A 12 8.22 -4.80 -17.45
N ILE A 13 6.97 -4.61 -17.05
CA ILE A 13 6.13 -3.53 -17.57
C ILE A 13 5.96 -2.50 -16.47
N ILE A 14 6.42 -1.28 -16.70
CA ILE A 14 6.23 -0.13 -15.83
C ILE A 14 5.23 0.85 -16.46
N ALA A 15 4.24 1.26 -15.69
CA ALA A 15 3.18 2.14 -16.17
C ALA A 15 2.51 2.84 -15.00
N HIS A 16 1.87 3.97 -15.28
CA HIS A 16 0.90 4.55 -14.36
C HIS A 16 -0.39 3.70 -14.29
N ILE A 17 -1.18 3.87 -13.24
CA ILE A 17 -2.50 3.27 -13.11
C ILE A 17 -3.35 3.68 -14.32
N ASP A 18 -4.15 2.76 -14.85
CA ASP A 18 -5.00 2.96 -16.03
C ASP A 18 -4.31 3.24 -17.38
N HIS A 19 -2.97 3.22 -17.48
CA HIS A 19 -2.27 3.32 -18.78
C HIS A 19 -2.36 2.06 -19.64
N GLY A 20 -2.99 0.99 -19.11
CA GLY A 20 -3.26 -0.25 -19.86
C GLY A 20 -2.18 -1.31 -19.74
N LYS A 21 -1.41 -1.32 -18.65
CA LYS A 21 -0.37 -2.29 -18.31
C LYS A 21 -0.87 -3.74 -18.40
N SER A 22 -1.89 -4.10 -17.62
CA SER A 22 -2.44 -5.47 -17.56
C SER A 22 -3.06 -5.89 -18.90
N THR A 23 -3.72 -4.96 -19.62
CA THR A 23 -4.24 -5.23 -20.96
C THR A 23 -3.13 -5.50 -21.97
N LEU A 24 -1.99 -4.79 -21.88
CA LEU A 24 -0.83 -5.05 -22.73
C LEU A 24 -0.22 -6.42 -22.40
N ALA A 25 -0.04 -6.75 -21.12
CA ALA A 25 0.45 -8.05 -20.67
C ALA A 25 -0.42 -9.20 -21.22
N ASP A 26 -1.75 -9.09 -21.15
CA ASP A 26 -2.69 -10.06 -21.71
C ASP A 26 -2.48 -10.26 -23.22
N ARG A 27 -2.28 -9.17 -23.97
CA ARG A 27 -2.02 -9.25 -25.42
C ARG A 27 -0.70 -9.92 -25.76
N LEU A 28 0.37 -9.62 -24.98
CA LEU A 28 1.66 -10.30 -25.15
C LEU A 28 1.54 -11.80 -24.91
N ILE A 29 0.81 -12.21 -23.85
CA ILE A 29 0.53 -13.62 -23.54
C ILE A 29 -0.26 -14.29 -24.69
N GLN A 30 -1.28 -13.60 -25.21
CA GLN A 30 -2.12 -14.09 -26.29
C GLN A 30 -1.32 -14.32 -27.58
N VAL A 31 -0.53 -13.35 -28.02
CA VAL A 31 0.27 -13.42 -29.26
C VAL A 31 1.32 -14.52 -29.16
N CYS A 32 1.95 -14.70 -27.99
CA CYS A 32 2.91 -15.78 -27.76
C CYS A 32 2.26 -17.15 -27.57
N GLY A 33 0.92 -17.28 -27.68
CA GLY A 33 0.22 -18.56 -27.57
C GLY A 33 0.23 -19.16 -26.16
N GLY A 34 0.45 -18.35 -25.13
CA GLY A 34 0.48 -18.79 -23.73
C GLY A 34 -0.86 -19.33 -23.22
N LEU A 35 -1.98 -18.84 -23.77
CA LEU A 35 -3.34 -19.28 -23.49
C LEU A 35 -4.17 -19.36 -24.77
N THR A 36 -5.13 -20.29 -24.82
CA THR A 36 -6.12 -20.34 -25.88
C THR A 36 -7.18 -19.25 -25.72
N GLU A 37 -7.86 -18.84 -26.80
CA GLU A 37 -8.94 -17.84 -26.75
C GLU A 37 -10.04 -18.16 -25.71
N ARG A 38 -10.29 -19.44 -25.45
CA ARG A 38 -11.29 -19.90 -24.46
C ARG A 38 -10.79 -19.81 -23.01
N GLU A 39 -9.50 -19.80 -22.82
CA GLU A 39 -8.85 -19.71 -21.50
C GLU A 39 -8.47 -18.26 -21.15
N MET A 40 -8.51 -17.35 -22.13
CA MET A 40 -8.29 -15.92 -21.90
C MET A 40 -9.46 -15.34 -21.12
N SER A 41 -9.15 -14.81 -19.94
CA SER A 41 -9.99 -13.90 -19.19
C SER A 41 -9.36 -12.50 -19.24
N GLU A 42 -10.10 -11.48 -18.94
CA GLU A 42 -9.51 -10.16 -18.76
C GLU A 42 -8.57 -10.19 -17.54
N GLN A 43 -7.41 -9.57 -17.67
CA GLN A 43 -6.39 -9.46 -16.62
C GLN A 43 -5.93 -10.83 -16.08
N VAL A 44 -5.39 -11.65 -16.98
CA VAL A 44 -4.96 -13.04 -16.70
C VAL A 44 -3.92 -13.11 -15.57
N LEU A 45 -3.05 -12.12 -15.45
CA LEU A 45 -2.02 -12.05 -14.42
C LEU A 45 -2.56 -11.51 -13.08
N ASP A 46 -3.65 -10.75 -13.08
CA ASP A 46 -4.28 -10.26 -11.86
C ASP A 46 -5.10 -11.38 -11.20
N ASN A 47 -4.49 -12.11 -10.28
CA ASN A 47 -5.08 -13.32 -9.69
C ASN A 47 -6.11 -13.05 -8.59
N MET A 48 -6.08 -11.85 -7.99
CA MET A 48 -6.99 -11.46 -6.91
C MET A 48 -8.24 -10.77 -7.49
N ASP A 49 -9.41 -11.06 -6.92
CA ASP A 49 -10.65 -10.37 -7.31
C ASP A 49 -10.54 -8.85 -7.08
N ILE A 50 -9.85 -8.44 -6.01
CA ILE A 50 -9.58 -7.04 -5.67
C ILE A 50 -8.74 -6.35 -6.75
N GLU A 51 -7.74 -7.01 -7.33
CA GLU A 51 -6.92 -6.47 -8.43
C GLU A 51 -7.80 -6.15 -9.63
N ARG A 52 -8.67 -7.10 -10.01
CA ARG A 52 -9.58 -6.95 -11.15
C ARG A 52 -10.65 -5.89 -10.94
N GLU A 53 -11.23 -5.82 -9.74
CA GLU A 53 -12.25 -4.82 -9.40
C GLU A 53 -11.70 -3.41 -9.35
N ARG A 54 -10.49 -3.24 -8.81
CA ARG A 54 -9.83 -1.94 -8.67
C ARG A 54 -9.03 -1.53 -9.89
N GLY A 55 -8.79 -2.45 -10.84
CA GLY A 55 -7.96 -2.21 -12.03
C GLY A 55 -6.48 -1.96 -11.72
N ILE A 56 -5.97 -2.50 -10.60
CA ILE A 56 -4.59 -2.32 -10.16
C ILE A 56 -3.93 -3.67 -9.91
N THR A 57 -2.66 -3.80 -10.26
CA THR A 57 -1.83 -4.94 -9.86
C THR A 57 -1.30 -4.68 -8.45
N ILE A 58 -1.52 -5.61 -7.55
CA ILE A 58 -1.07 -5.54 -6.14
C ILE A 58 0.20 -6.35 -5.98
N LYS A 59 0.20 -7.58 -6.49
CA LYS A 59 1.34 -8.50 -6.39
C LYS A 59 1.97 -8.74 -7.75
N ALA A 60 3.30 -8.61 -7.81
CA ALA A 60 4.04 -8.91 -9.02
C ALA A 60 3.83 -10.37 -9.46
N GLN A 61 3.55 -10.57 -10.74
CA GLN A 61 3.38 -11.88 -11.36
C GLN A 61 4.44 -12.08 -12.44
N THR A 62 4.85 -13.32 -12.64
CA THR A 62 5.81 -13.66 -13.69
C THR A 62 5.23 -14.69 -14.66
N VAL A 63 5.53 -14.51 -15.93
CA VAL A 63 5.14 -15.47 -16.97
C VAL A 63 6.28 -15.67 -17.97
N ARG A 64 6.56 -16.92 -18.29
CA ARG A 64 7.49 -17.32 -19.34
C ARG A 64 6.71 -17.54 -20.63
N LEU A 65 7.12 -16.87 -21.70
CA LEU A 65 6.53 -16.91 -23.01
C LEU A 65 7.57 -17.34 -24.04
N ASN A 66 7.16 -18.03 -25.09
CA ASN A 66 8.01 -18.35 -26.24
C ASN A 66 7.53 -17.53 -27.45
N TYR A 67 8.42 -16.73 -28.00
CA TYR A 67 8.14 -15.87 -29.15
C TYR A 67 9.08 -16.18 -30.30
N THR A 68 8.53 -16.50 -31.49
CA THR A 68 9.32 -16.67 -32.71
C THR A 68 9.38 -15.31 -33.42
N ALA A 69 10.54 -14.68 -33.36
CA ALA A 69 10.77 -13.35 -33.91
C ALA A 69 10.94 -13.37 -35.45
N LYS A 70 10.92 -12.18 -36.05
CA LYS A 70 11.10 -12.00 -37.51
C LYS A 70 12.45 -12.51 -38.05
N ASP A 71 13.46 -12.66 -37.16
CA ASP A 71 14.76 -13.29 -37.50
C ASP A 71 14.71 -14.82 -37.60
N GLY A 72 13.56 -15.42 -37.33
CA GLY A 72 13.31 -16.87 -37.38
C GLY A 72 13.77 -17.63 -36.14
N LYS A 73 14.29 -16.96 -35.10
CA LYS A 73 14.66 -17.60 -33.83
C LYS A 73 13.52 -17.54 -32.83
N THR A 74 13.47 -18.55 -31.96
CA THR A 74 12.52 -18.56 -30.84
C THR A 74 13.21 -18.06 -29.58
N TYR A 75 12.67 -16.99 -29.03
CA TYR A 75 13.15 -16.35 -27.80
C TYR A 75 12.30 -16.79 -26.62
N GLU A 76 12.95 -16.98 -25.48
CA GLU A 76 12.32 -17.13 -24.18
C GLU A 76 12.15 -15.74 -23.55
N LEU A 77 10.91 -15.31 -23.41
CA LEU A 77 10.55 -14.00 -22.84
C LEU A 77 10.00 -14.22 -21.42
N ASN A 78 10.71 -13.72 -20.43
CA ASN A 78 10.26 -13.74 -19.05
C ASN A 78 9.69 -12.36 -18.73
N LEU A 79 8.37 -12.25 -18.74
CA LEU A 79 7.64 -11.03 -18.39
C LEU A 79 7.37 -11.01 -16.90
N MET A 80 7.71 -9.90 -16.24
CA MET A 80 7.32 -9.59 -14.87
C MET A 80 6.32 -8.44 -14.86
N ASP A 81 5.07 -8.73 -14.52
CA ASP A 81 4.04 -7.72 -14.32
C ASP A 81 4.19 -7.09 -12.94
N THR A 82 4.38 -5.77 -12.88
CA THR A 82 4.72 -5.04 -11.65
C THR A 82 3.57 -4.16 -11.21
N PRO A 83 3.35 -3.94 -9.89
CA PRO A 83 2.44 -2.92 -9.42
C PRO A 83 2.78 -1.53 -9.97
N GLY A 84 1.78 -0.67 -10.14
CA GLY A 84 1.98 0.71 -10.58
C GLY A 84 1.98 1.74 -9.45
N HIS A 85 1.52 1.39 -8.25
CA HIS A 85 1.29 2.32 -7.15
C HIS A 85 2.50 2.45 -6.22
N VAL A 86 2.74 3.66 -5.69
CA VAL A 86 3.88 3.96 -4.80
C VAL A 86 3.93 3.10 -3.55
N ASP A 87 2.80 2.73 -2.96
CA ASP A 87 2.73 1.85 -1.78
C ASP A 87 3.38 0.48 -2.05
N PHE A 88 3.47 0.07 -3.32
CA PHE A 88 4.07 -1.19 -3.75
C PHE A 88 5.45 -1.01 -4.41
N ALA A 89 6.10 0.14 -4.21
CA ALA A 89 7.43 0.42 -4.78
C ALA A 89 8.46 -0.68 -4.43
N TYR A 90 8.28 -1.35 -3.30
CA TYR A 90 9.11 -2.49 -2.90
C TYR A 90 8.93 -3.71 -3.81
N GLU A 91 7.68 -4.04 -4.19
CA GLU A 91 7.38 -5.11 -5.16
C GLU A 91 7.97 -4.77 -6.54
N VAL A 92 7.85 -3.50 -6.95
CA VAL A 92 8.46 -3.00 -8.19
C VAL A 92 9.98 -3.19 -8.17
N SER A 93 10.66 -2.73 -7.13
CA SER A 93 12.12 -2.85 -7.00
C SER A 93 12.63 -4.29 -7.07
N ARG A 94 11.90 -5.25 -6.46
CA ARG A 94 12.24 -6.68 -6.53
C ARG A 94 12.11 -7.23 -7.94
N SER A 95 11.03 -6.90 -8.61
CA SER A 95 10.76 -7.35 -9.96
C SER A 95 11.77 -6.79 -10.95
N LEU A 96 12.07 -5.50 -10.84
CA LEU A 96 13.11 -4.85 -11.62
C LEU A 96 14.48 -5.54 -11.42
N ALA A 97 14.90 -5.82 -10.21
CA ALA A 97 16.19 -6.48 -9.95
C ALA A 97 16.31 -7.87 -10.59
N ALA A 98 15.22 -8.49 -11.02
CA ALA A 98 15.23 -9.77 -11.73
C ALA A 98 15.23 -9.62 -13.26
N CYS A 99 15.21 -8.39 -13.80
CA CYS A 99 15.11 -8.09 -15.22
C CYS A 99 16.36 -7.40 -15.75
N GLU A 100 16.51 -7.35 -17.07
CA GLU A 100 17.51 -6.58 -17.81
C GLU A 100 16.93 -5.36 -18.51
N GLY A 101 15.60 -5.23 -18.53
CA GLY A 101 14.95 -4.07 -19.15
C GLY A 101 13.50 -3.91 -18.73
N ALA A 102 12.90 -2.81 -19.18
CA ALA A 102 11.52 -2.48 -18.89
C ALA A 102 10.78 -1.89 -20.11
N LEU A 103 9.51 -2.25 -20.26
CA LEU A 103 8.60 -1.57 -21.15
C LEU A 103 7.98 -0.39 -20.39
N LEU A 104 8.23 0.83 -20.84
CA LEU A 104 7.61 2.04 -20.29
C LEU A 104 6.32 2.32 -21.07
N VAL A 105 5.17 2.02 -20.44
CA VAL A 105 3.86 2.20 -21.08
C VAL A 105 3.26 3.55 -20.67
N VAL A 106 3.03 4.41 -21.66
CA VAL A 106 2.43 5.73 -21.47
C VAL A 106 1.14 5.84 -22.28
N ASP A 107 0.09 6.38 -21.70
CA ASP A 107 -1.19 6.62 -22.36
C ASP A 107 -1.05 7.78 -23.36
N ALA A 108 -1.46 7.58 -24.61
CA ALA A 108 -1.38 8.56 -25.68
C ALA A 108 -2.26 9.81 -25.46
N ALA A 109 -3.23 9.76 -24.55
CA ALA A 109 -4.13 10.86 -24.23
C ALA A 109 -3.78 11.55 -22.89
N GLN A 110 -3.18 10.83 -21.94
CA GLN A 110 -2.86 11.35 -20.61
C GLN A 110 -1.41 11.82 -20.48
N GLY A 111 -0.48 11.23 -21.25
CA GLY A 111 0.93 11.57 -21.20
C GLY A 111 1.67 11.00 -19.98
N VAL A 112 2.78 11.66 -19.63
CA VAL A 112 3.64 11.24 -18.51
C VAL A 112 3.02 11.67 -17.17
N GLU A 113 2.92 10.73 -16.23
CA GLU A 113 2.35 10.91 -14.90
C GLU A 113 3.43 10.73 -13.81
N ALA A 114 3.16 11.19 -12.56
CA ALA A 114 4.14 11.18 -11.46
C ALA A 114 4.71 9.78 -11.15
N GLN A 115 3.85 8.76 -11.08
CA GLN A 115 4.28 7.38 -10.81
C GLN A 115 5.14 6.80 -11.95
N THR A 116 4.93 7.25 -13.17
CA THR A 116 5.78 6.88 -14.33
C THR A 116 7.23 7.24 -14.07
N LEU A 117 7.48 8.46 -13.58
CA LEU A 117 8.83 8.93 -13.27
C LEU A 117 9.49 8.12 -12.17
N ALA A 118 8.80 7.87 -11.06
CA ALA A 118 9.34 7.09 -9.94
C ALA A 118 9.78 5.69 -10.39
N ASN A 119 8.94 5.00 -11.16
CA ASN A 119 9.25 3.67 -11.68
C ASN A 119 10.41 3.69 -12.70
N VAL A 120 10.50 4.73 -13.53
CA VAL A 120 11.61 4.89 -14.48
C VAL A 120 12.92 5.13 -13.76
N TYR A 121 12.97 6.00 -12.73
CA TYR A 121 14.19 6.21 -11.95
C TYR A 121 14.66 4.94 -11.26
N GLN A 122 13.75 4.14 -10.70
CA GLN A 122 14.12 2.82 -10.15
C GLN A 122 14.69 1.90 -11.24
N SER A 123 14.15 1.92 -12.45
CA SER A 123 14.64 1.13 -13.57
C SER A 123 16.06 1.56 -13.99
N ILE A 124 16.31 2.87 -14.02
CA ILE A 124 17.64 3.46 -14.32
C ILE A 124 18.67 3.08 -13.24
N GLU A 125 18.28 3.06 -11.96
CA GLU A 125 19.17 2.62 -10.86
C GLU A 125 19.61 1.16 -10.99
N HIS A 126 18.86 0.34 -11.73
CA HIS A 126 19.19 -1.05 -12.05
C HIS A 126 19.91 -1.22 -13.41
N ASP A 127 20.32 -0.13 -14.07
CA ASP A 127 20.96 -0.14 -15.41
C ASP A 127 20.08 -0.80 -16.49
N HIS A 128 18.76 -0.66 -16.41
CA HIS A 128 17.84 -1.26 -17.37
C HIS A 128 17.80 -0.53 -18.70
N GLU A 129 17.68 -1.31 -19.78
CA GLU A 129 17.23 -0.77 -21.06
C GLU A 129 15.73 -0.50 -21.01
N ILE A 130 15.32 0.73 -21.27
CA ILE A 130 13.92 1.16 -21.21
C ILE A 130 13.39 1.34 -22.63
N VAL A 131 12.33 0.59 -22.95
CA VAL A 131 11.66 0.64 -24.25
C VAL A 131 10.35 1.41 -24.11
N PRO A 132 10.23 2.65 -24.65
CA PRO A 132 8.99 3.42 -24.61
C PRO A 132 7.90 2.80 -25.49
N VAL A 133 6.70 2.67 -24.94
CA VAL A 133 5.48 2.17 -25.60
C VAL A 133 4.35 3.17 -25.35
N ILE A 134 3.84 3.80 -26.41
CA ILE A 134 2.72 4.74 -26.33
C ILE A 134 1.45 3.96 -26.63
N ASN A 135 0.62 3.78 -25.61
CA ASN A 135 -0.58 2.95 -25.67
C ASN A 135 -1.85 3.80 -25.85
N LYS A 136 -2.96 3.14 -26.20
CA LYS A 136 -4.29 3.73 -26.42
C LYS A 136 -4.34 4.73 -27.59
N ILE A 137 -3.57 4.49 -28.64
CA ILE A 137 -3.60 5.32 -29.85
C ILE A 137 -4.94 5.28 -30.60
N ASP A 138 -5.85 4.39 -30.22
CA ASP A 138 -7.22 4.30 -30.73
C ASP A 138 -8.18 5.34 -30.14
N LEU A 139 -7.79 6.05 -29.09
CA LEU A 139 -8.62 7.08 -28.49
C LEU A 139 -8.68 8.35 -29.34
N PRO A 140 -9.86 9.01 -29.45
CA PRO A 140 -9.98 10.27 -30.20
C PRO A 140 -9.10 11.42 -29.68
N ALA A 141 -8.73 11.37 -28.39
CA ALA A 141 -7.88 12.37 -27.73
C ALA A 141 -6.39 11.98 -27.73
N ALA A 142 -6.01 10.93 -28.47
CA ALA A 142 -4.62 10.46 -28.50
C ALA A 142 -3.72 11.45 -29.27
N GLU A 143 -2.64 11.88 -28.65
CA GLU A 143 -1.61 12.76 -29.23
C GLU A 143 -0.21 12.15 -29.10
N PRO A 144 0.12 11.07 -29.84
CA PRO A 144 1.37 10.32 -29.66
C PRO A 144 2.64 11.17 -29.81
N GLU A 145 2.64 12.14 -30.72
CA GLU A 145 3.82 13.01 -30.95
C GLU A 145 4.06 13.98 -29.77
N MET A 146 3.00 14.44 -29.11
CA MET A 146 3.12 15.22 -27.88
C MET A 146 3.69 14.37 -26.76
N VAL A 147 3.19 13.13 -26.59
CA VAL A 147 3.66 12.20 -25.55
C VAL A 147 5.11 11.77 -25.79
N ARG A 148 5.57 11.58 -27.03
CA ARG A 148 6.99 11.36 -27.34
C ARG A 148 7.85 12.49 -26.78
N LYS A 149 7.46 13.73 -27.09
CA LYS A 149 8.18 14.90 -26.62
C LYS A 149 8.16 15.01 -25.09
N GLU A 150 7.04 14.69 -24.44
CA GLU A 150 6.98 14.65 -22.98
C GLU A 150 7.95 13.61 -22.38
N ILE A 151 8.05 12.40 -22.96
CA ILE A 151 9.00 11.39 -22.53
C ILE A 151 10.44 11.91 -22.65
N GLU A 152 10.78 12.56 -23.75
CA GLU A 152 12.12 13.13 -23.97
C GLU A 152 12.40 14.31 -23.03
N ASP A 153 11.47 15.26 -22.89
CA ASP A 153 11.67 16.50 -22.12
C ASP A 153 11.64 16.24 -20.60
N ILE A 154 10.76 15.32 -20.11
CA ILE A 154 10.54 15.09 -18.68
C ILE A 154 11.44 13.97 -18.16
N ILE A 155 11.52 12.87 -18.91
CA ILE A 155 12.24 11.67 -18.47
C ILE A 155 13.69 11.68 -18.95
N GLY A 156 13.95 12.29 -20.11
CA GLY A 156 15.27 12.32 -20.73
C GLY A 156 15.65 11.06 -21.49
N ILE A 157 14.67 10.23 -21.86
CA ILE A 157 14.85 8.99 -22.65
C ILE A 157 14.47 9.27 -24.09
N ASP A 158 15.27 8.80 -25.06
CA ASP A 158 14.95 8.88 -26.48
C ASP A 158 13.65 8.11 -26.79
N ALA A 159 12.62 8.84 -27.20
CA ALA A 159 11.31 8.30 -27.58
C ALA A 159 11.04 8.36 -29.08
N SER A 160 12.04 8.73 -29.91
CA SER A 160 11.91 8.82 -31.37
C SER A 160 11.41 7.51 -32.00
N GLU A 161 11.85 6.37 -31.45
CA GLU A 161 11.45 5.01 -31.84
C GLU A 161 10.45 4.39 -30.86
N ALA A 162 9.67 5.19 -30.13
CA ALA A 162 8.63 4.65 -29.26
C ALA A 162 7.59 3.85 -30.05
N VAL A 163 7.25 2.64 -29.55
CA VAL A 163 6.29 1.77 -30.22
C VAL A 163 4.88 2.28 -29.97
N LEU A 164 4.13 2.46 -31.06
CA LEU A 164 2.74 2.91 -30.99
C LEU A 164 1.78 1.71 -30.89
N THR A 165 0.95 1.67 -29.86
CA THR A 165 0.08 0.51 -29.61
C THR A 165 -1.34 0.91 -29.23
N SER A 166 -2.26 0.00 -29.47
CA SER A 166 -3.52 -0.10 -28.77
C SER A 166 -3.69 -1.52 -28.25
N ALA A 167 -3.40 -1.72 -26.97
CA ALA A 167 -3.57 -3.02 -26.33
C ALA A 167 -5.01 -3.53 -26.44
N LYS A 168 -6.00 -2.63 -26.36
CA LYS A 168 -7.43 -2.94 -26.50
C LYS A 168 -7.75 -3.51 -27.87
N SER A 169 -7.29 -2.88 -28.95
CA SER A 169 -7.58 -3.31 -30.33
C SER A 169 -6.55 -4.28 -30.92
N GLY A 170 -5.43 -4.52 -30.22
CA GLY A 170 -4.36 -5.43 -30.65
C GLY A 170 -3.39 -4.82 -31.67
N ILE A 171 -3.44 -3.50 -31.88
CA ILE A 171 -2.54 -2.80 -32.81
C ILE A 171 -1.14 -2.69 -32.20
N GLY A 172 -0.09 -2.96 -32.98
CA GLY A 172 1.31 -2.75 -32.62
C GLY A 172 1.89 -3.75 -31.60
N ILE A 173 1.17 -4.82 -31.23
CA ILE A 173 1.62 -5.79 -30.21
C ILE A 173 2.85 -6.59 -30.69
N GLU A 174 2.87 -7.01 -31.94
CA GLU A 174 4.04 -7.69 -32.51
C GLU A 174 5.26 -6.77 -32.56
N ASP A 175 5.06 -5.48 -32.82
CA ASP A 175 6.17 -4.49 -32.83
C ASP A 175 6.74 -4.28 -31.43
N VAL A 176 5.93 -4.38 -30.37
CA VAL A 176 6.43 -4.41 -28.98
C VAL A 176 7.30 -5.62 -28.73
N LEU A 177 6.87 -6.82 -29.17
CA LEU A 177 7.66 -8.05 -29.02
C LEU A 177 8.99 -7.99 -29.79
N GLU A 178 8.98 -7.45 -31.00
CA GLU A 178 10.20 -7.23 -31.78
C GLU A 178 11.13 -6.21 -31.11
N ALA A 179 10.58 -5.13 -30.54
CA ALA A 179 11.36 -4.17 -29.78
C ALA A 179 11.99 -4.77 -28.52
N VAL A 180 11.28 -5.63 -27.80
CA VAL A 180 11.81 -6.40 -26.67
C VAL A 180 13.01 -7.25 -27.11
N VAL A 181 12.87 -7.99 -28.19
CA VAL A 181 13.94 -8.87 -28.73
C VAL A 181 15.15 -8.05 -29.17
N ALA A 182 14.92 -6.89 -29.83
CA ALA A 182 15.97 -6.08 -30.42
C ALA A 182 16.73 -5.20 -29.40
N LYS A 183 16.00 -4.60 -28.46
CA LYS A 183 16.54 -3.55 -27.56
C LYS A 183 16.95 -4.09 -26.20
N ILE A 184 16.16 -5.01 -25.60
CA ILE A 184 16.50 -5.52 -24.26
C ILE A 184 17.69 -6.49 -24.36
N PRO A 185 18.77 -6.27 -23.58
CA PRO A 185 19.93 -7.13 -23.64
C PRO A 185 19.63 -8.53 -23.06
N PRO A 186 20.35 -9.57 -23.53
CA PRO A 186 20.27 -10.89 -22.93
C PRO A 186 20.89 -10.88 -21.53
N PRO A 187 20.42 -11.78 -20.62
CA PRO A 187 21.03 -11.94 -19.31
C PRO A 187 22.47 -12.42 -19.41
N LYS A 188 23.25 -12.11 -18.37
CA LYS A 188 24.60 -12.61 -18.18
C LYS A 188 24.58 -13.77 -17.18
N GLY A 189 25.53 -14.70 -17.29
CA GLY A 189 25.69 -15.79 -16.34
C GLY A 189 26.57 -16.91 -16.87
N ASP A 190 27.11 -17.70 -15.95
CA ASP A 190 27.95 -18.86 -16.25
C ASP A 190 27.34 -20.13 -15.64
N ARG A 191 27.06 -21.11 -16.50
CA ARG A 191 26.47 -22.39 -16.08
C ARG A 191 27.43 -23.24 -15.24
N ASP A 192 28.72 -23.14 -15.48
CA ASP A 192 29.75 -23.95 -14.83
C ASP A 192 30.25 -23.31 -13.52
N ALA A 193 29.84 -22.06 -13.26
CA ALA A 193 30.13 -21.38 -12.01
C ALA A 193 29.32 -21.95 -10.83
N PRO A 194 29.74 -21.72 -9.59
CA PRO A 194 28.98 -22.05 -8.39
C PRO A 194 27.58 -21.43 -8.43
N LEU A 195 26.56 -22.19 -8.02
CA LEU A 195 25.19 -21.68 -8.00
C LEU A 195 25.09 -20.38 -7.22
N LYS A 196 24.51 -19.39 -7.86
CA LYS A 196 24.18 -18.09 -7.30
C LYS A 196 22.83 -17.66 -7.85
N ALA A 197 21.79 -17.79 -7.05
CA ALA A 197 20.45 -17.41 -7.43
C ALA A 197 19.88 -16.41 -6.43
N MET A 198 19.10 -15.47 -6.95
CA MET A 198 18.40 -14.45 -6.17
C MET A 198 17.00 -14.96 -5.82
N LEU A 199 16.61 -14.86 -4.56
CA LEU A 199 15.24 -15.07 -4.11
C LEU A 199 14.45 -13.80 -4.39
N VAL A 200 13.61 -13.83 -5.42
CA VAL A 200 12.82 -12.67 -5.86
C VAL A 200 11.57 -12.49 -5.02
N ASP A 201 10.82 -13.58 -4.80
CA ASP A 201 9.61 -13.57 -3.98
C ASP A 201 9.37 -14.95 -3.34
N SER A 202 8.54 -15.00 -2.31
CA SER A 202 8.13 -16.24 -1.67
C SER A 202 6.69 -16.14 -1.15
N TRP A 203 5.93 -17.22 -1.26
CA TRP A 203 4.56 -17.29 -0.76
C TRP A 203 4.19 -18.71 -0.34
N TYR A 204 3.12 -18.84 0.41
CA TYR A 204 2.59 -20.12 0.82
C TYR A 204 1.48 -20.58 -0.14
N ASP A 205 1.65 -21.77 -0.69
CA ASP A 205 0.64 -22.48 -1.49
C ASP A 205 0.09 -23.65 -0.66
N PRO A 206 -1.24 -23.81 -0.51
CA PRO A 206 -1.83 -24.88 0.31
C PRO A 206 -1.44 -26.30 -0.11
N TYR A 207 -1.08 -26.49 -1.40
CA TYR A 207 -0.74 -27.80 -1.97
C TYR A 207 0.77 -28.06 -2.05
N LEU A 208 1.57 -27.00 -2.16
CA LEU A 208 3.02 -27.09 -2.39
C LEU A 208 3.85 -26.69 -1.18
N GLY A 209 3.23 -26.08 -0.18
CA GLY A 209 3.96 -25.41 0.89
C GLY A 209 4.57 -24.08 0.42
N VAL A 210 5.75 -23.74 0.91
CA VAL A 210 6.44 -22.51 0.50
C VAL A 210 6.98 -22.64 -0.91
N VAL A 211 6.50 -21.79 -1.79
CA VAL A 211 6.97 -21.61 -3.18
C VAL A 211 7.90 -20.41 -3.21
N ILE A 212 9.03 -20.54 -3.86
CA ILE A 212 10.04 -19.51 -3.97
C ILE A 212 10.26 -19.19 -5.44
N LEU A 213 10.07 -17.92 -5.82
CA LEU A 213 10.44 -17.40 -7.12
C LEU A 213 11.93 -17.07 -7.11
N VAL A 214 12.67 -17.61 -8.05
CA VAL A 214 14.11 -17.44 -8.16
C VAL A 214 14.52 -16.92 -9.52
N ARG A 215 15.55 -16.07 -9.51
CA ARG A 215 16.32 -15.70 -10.68
C ARG A 215 17.71 -16.32 -10.55
N VAL A 216 18.08 -17.22 -11.45
CA VAL A 216 19.42 -17.82 -11.47
C VAL A 216 20.40 -16.87 -12.17
N MET A 217 21.43 -16.45 -11.45
CA MET A 217 22.50 -15.61 -12.00
C MET A 217 23.60 -16.50 -12.58
N ASP A 218 24.11 -17.46 -11.79
CA ASP A 218 25.15 -18.41 -12.17
C ASP A 218 24.78 -19.80 -11.70
N GLY A 219 25.34 -20.83 -12.35
CA GLY A 219 25.07 -22.22 -12.02
C GLY A 219 23.68 -22.67 -12.50
N TRP A 220 23.09 -23.64 -11.83
CA TRP A 220 21.77 -24.20 -12.15
C TRP A 220 21.13 -24.84 -10.93
N ILE A 221 19.79 -24.92 -10.96
CA ILE A 221 18.98 -25.57 -9.91
C ILE A 221 18.18 -26.70 -10.54
N LYS A 222 18.18 -27.88 -9.90
CA LYS A 222 17.34 -29.02 -10.27
C LYS A 222 16.77 -29.71 -9.05
N LYS A 223 15.76 -30.55 -9.26
CA LYS A 223 15.22 -31.42 -8.23
C LYS A 223 16.31 -32.28 -7.57
N GLY A 224 16.25 -32.39 -6.23
CA GLY A 224 17.20 -33.16 -5.44
C GLY A 224 18.52 -32.42 -5.13
N LEU A 225 18.65 -31.16 -5.54
CA LEU A 225 19.81 -30.34 -5.16
C LEU A 225 19.63 -29.83 -3.73
N GLU A 226 20.69 -29.93 -2.93
CA GLU A 226 20.74 -29.35 -1.58
C GLU A 226 21.21 -27.89 -1.68
N VAL A 227 20.31 -26.98 -1.35
CA VAL A 227 20.54 -25.54 -1.44
C VAL A 227 20.66 -24.92 -0.05
N LYS A 228 21.46 -23.85 0.04
CA LYS A 228 21.68 -23.06 1.26
C LYS A 228 21.22 -21.62 1.01
N PHE A 229 20.44 -21.08 1.92
CA PHE A 229 20.11 -19.65 2.00
C PHE A 229 21.24 -18.95 2.75
N MET A 230 21.90 -17.98 2.11
CA MET A 230 23.15 -17.43 2.64
C MET A 230 22.93 -16.52 3.86
N GLN A 231 21.85 -15.71 3.88
CA GLN A 231 21.51 -14.85 5.00
C GLN A 231 20.76 -15.62 6.09
N GLY A 232 19.77 -16.43 5.72
CA GLY A 232 19.01 -17.24 6.66
C GLY A 232 19.80 -18.38 7.29
N GLY A 233 20.92 -18.80 6.67
CA GLY A 233 21.79 -19.88 7.15
C GLY A 233 21.17 -21.27 7.07
N THR A 234 19.95 -21.41 6.58
CA THR A 234 19.19 -22.67 6.50
C THR A 234 19.54 -23.45 5.22
N THR A 235 19.37 -24.77 5.29
CA THR A 235 19.64 -25.68 4.17
C THR A 235 18.40 -26.50 3.87
N HIS A 236 18.08 -26.62 2.59
CA HIS A 236 16.85 -27.30 2.15
C HIS A 236 17.11 -28.13 0.90
N LEU A 237 16.34 -29.22 0.75
CA LEU A 237 16.38 -30.07 -0.43
C LEU A 237 15.32 -29.61 -1.43
N VAL A 238 15.72 -29.29 -2.66
CA VAL A 238 14.79 -28.89 -3.73
C VAL A 238 13.92 -30.08 -4.12
N ASP A 239 12.61 -29.92 -3.97
CA ASP A 239 11.61 -30.97 -4.30
C ASP A 239 11.09 -30.80 -5.73
N ARG A 240 10.76 -29.56 -6.13
CA ARG A 240 10.28 -29.24 -7.48
C ARG A 240 10.98 -28.01 -8.03
N VAL A 241 11.05 -27.97 -9.35
CA VAL A 241 11.57 -26.86 -10.14
C VAL A 241 10.61 -26.63 -11.30
N GLY A 242 10.31 -25.38 -11.63
CA GLY A 242 9.39 -25.09 -12.72
C GLY A 242 9.30 -23.60 -13.07
N CYS A 243 8.40 -23.27 -13.98
CA CYS A 243 8.08 -21.90 -14.39
C CYS A 243 6.56 -21.70 -14.49
N PHE A 244 6.13 -20.46 -14.64
CA PHE A 244 4.75 -20.09 -14.94
C PHE A 244 4.64 -19.72 -16.43
N SER A 245 3.86 -20.49 -17.22
CA SER A 245 3.72 -20.31 -18.67
C SER A 245 2.24 -20.40 -19.13
N PRO A 246 1.37 -19.46 -18.84
CA PRO A 246 1.01 -18.82 -17.57
C PRO A 246 0.69 -19.83 -16.47
N LYS A 247 0.25 -21.05 -16.84
CA LYS A 247 0.04 -22.14 -15.88
C LYS A 247 1.38 -22.68 -15.41
N ARG A 248 1.39 -23.14 -14.18
CA ARG A 248 2.57 -23.78 -13.61
C ARG A 248 3.00 -25.00 -14.43
N THR A 249 4.28 -25.01 -14.82
CA THR A 249 4.90 -26.08 -15.59
C THR A 249 6.18 -26.54 -14.90
N ASP A 250 6.28 -27.84 -14.62
CA ASP A 250 7.50 -28.40 -14.03
C ASP A 250 8.61 -28.46 -15.08
N LEU A 251 9.82 -28.08 -14.68
CA LEU A 251 11.02 -28.12 -15.50
C LEU A 251 12.04 -29.11 -14.95
N PRO A 252 12.92 -29.68 -15.79
CA PRO A 252 14.00 -30.53 -15.32
C PRO A 252 15.04 -29.76 -14.52
N GLU A 253 15.30 -28.51 -14.89
CA GLU A 253 16.25 -27.60 -14.26
C GLU A 253 15.94 -26.14 -14.64
N ILE A 254 16.52 -25.19 -13.89
CA ILE A 254 16.57 -23.76 -14.21
C ILE A 254 18.04 -23.37 -14.26
N GLY A 255 18.47 -22.78 -15.38
CA GLY A 255 19.84 -22.36 -15.64
C GLY A 255 20.08 -20.86 -15.48
N PRO A 256 21.31 -20.38 -15.79
CA PRO A 256 21.64 -18.97 -15.72
C PRO A 256 20.70 -18.15 -16.61
N GLY A 257 20.32 -16.98 -16.15
CA GLY A 257 19.45 -16.09 -16.88
C GLY A 257 17.96 -16.42 -16.77
N GLU A 258 17.57 -17.60 -16.36
CA GLU A 258 16.18 -18.02 -16.29
C GLU A 258 15.51 -17.60 -14.97
N ILE A 259 14.21 -17.31 -15.07
CA ILE A 259 13.31 -17.07 -13.93
C ILE A 259 12.39 -18.26 -13.77
N GLY A 260 12.24 -18.76 -12.55
CA GLY A 260 11.37 -19.89 -12.27
C GLY A 260 11.06 -20.02 -10.78
N PHE A 261 10.32 -21.07 -10.44
CA PHE A 261 10.01 -21.36 -9.05
C PHE A 261 10.69 -22.66 -8.57
N ILE A 262 10.96 -22.71 -7.28
CA ILE A 262 11.37 -23.92 -6.58
C ILE A 262 10.47 -24.15 -5.37
N THR A 263 10.31 -25.42 -4.97
CA THR A 263 9.81 -25.81 -3.65
C THR A 263 10.87 -26.65 -2.94
N ALA A 264 11.05 -26.47 -1.65
CA ALA A 264 12.16 -27.06 -0.93
C ALA A 264 11.79 -27.52 0.50
N GLN A 265 10.57 -28.03 0.69
CA GLN A 265 10.04 -28.52 1.99
C GLN A 265 10.22 -27.53 3.16
N ILE A 266 10.16 -26.24 2.85
CA ILE A 266 10.25 -25.16 3.84
C ILE A 266 8.90 -25.07 4.54
N LYS A 267 8.93 -25.05 5.87
CA LYS A 267 7.72 -25.02 6.70
C LYS A 267 7.25 -23.59 7.03
N GLU A 268 8.19 -22.67 7.10
CA GLU A 268 7.98 -21.30 7.55
C GLU A 268 8.55 -20.34 6.48
N VAL A 269 7.73 -19.40 6.01
CA VAL A 269 8.15 -18.43 4.96
C VAL A 269 9.31 -17.55 5.44
N GLU A 270 9.40 -17.30 6.75
CA GLU A 270 10.51 -16.54 7.35
C GLU A 270 11.90 -17.16 7.11
N GLN A 271 11.97 -18.46 6.78
CA GLN A 271 13.21 -19.13 6.39
C GLN A 271 13.63 -18.83 4.95
N ALA A 272 12.70 -18.32 4.12
CA ALA A 272 12.91 -17.93 2.73
C ALA A 272 12.75 -16.41 2.58
N ARG A 273 13.67 -15.65 3.17
CA ARG A 273 13.61 -14.17 3.13
C ARG A 273 13.84 -13.67 1.72
N VAL A 274 12.97 -12.80 1.28
CA VAL A 274 13.09 -12.15 -0.03
C VAL A 274 14.39 -11.32 -0.09
N GLY A 275 15.11 -11.46 -1.21
CA GLY A 275 16.43 -10.86 -1.40
C GLY A 275 17.61 -11.69 -0.89
N ASP A 276 17.34 -12.87 -0.28
CA ASP A 276 18.41 -13.79 0.08
C ASP A 276 19.08 -14.41 -1.16
N THR A 277 20.29 -14.85 -1.00
CA THR A 277 21.04 -15.55 -2.04
C THR A 277 20.98 -17.05 -1.80
N ILE A 278 20.56 -17.78 -2.81
CA ILE A 278 20.53 -19.23 -2.81
C ILE A 278 21.78 -19.76 -3.47
N THR A 279 22.48 -20.65 -2.77
CA THR A 279 23.68 -21.32 -3.27
C THR A 279 23.66 -22.81 -2.91
N THR A 280 24.69 -23.56 -3.28
CA THR A 280 24.84 -24.98 -2.90
C THR A 280 25.63 -25.14 -1.61
N MET A 281 25.36 -26.21 -0.87
CA MET A 281 26.16 -26.56 0.32
C MET A 281 27.62 -26.91 -0.01
N LYS A 282 27.85 -27.59 -1.14
CA LYS A 282 29.18 -27.95 -1.62
C LYS A 282 29.54 -27.06 -2.79
N ASN A 283 30.69 -26.42 -2.74
CA ASN A 283 31.16 -25.48 -3.76
C ASN A 283 30.19 -24.30 -3.98
N GLY A 284 29.62 -23.76 -2.90
CA GLY A 284 28.72 -22.60 -2.96
C GLY A 284 29.44 -21.32 -3.37
N ALA A 285 28.66 -20.33 -3.83
CA ALA A 285 29.16 -19.01 -4.13
C ALA A 285 29.83 -18.36 -2.89
N PRO A 286 30.99 -17.71 -3.04
CA PRO A 286 31.72 -17.14 -1.91
C PRO A 286 31.09 -15.89 -1.32
N THR A 287 30.29 -15.15 -2.11
CA THR A 287 29.69 -13.89 -1.70
C THR A 287 28.21 -13.85 -2.08
N PRO A 288 27.35 -13.32 -1.20
CA PRO A 288 25.95 -13.12 -1.52
C PRO A 288 25.78 -12.06 -2.62
N LEU A 289 24.60 -12.06 -3.25
CA LEU A 289 24.12 -10.95 -4.07
C LEU A 289 23.82 -9.75 -3.17
N LYS A 290 23.77 -8.56 -3.76
CA LYS A 290 23.27 -7.39 -3.05
C LYS A 290 21.78 -7.64 -2.78
N GLY A 291 21.43 -7.83 -1.51
CA GLY A 291 20.05 -8.03 -1.09
C GLY A 291 19.20 -6.76 -1.19
N TYR A 292 17.90 -6.91 -0.95
CA TYR A 292 17.00 -5.76 -0.86
C TYR A 292 17.13 -5.07 0.50
N LYS A 293 16.82 -3.77 0.53
CA LYS A 293 16.66 -3.04 1.80
C LYS A 293 15.39 -3.56 2.49
N GLU A 294 15.46 -3.76 3.80
CA GLU A 294 14.24 -4.07 4.57
C GLU A 294 13.28 -2.88 4.49
N VAL A 295 12.03 -3.18 4.17
CA VAL A 295 10.99 -2.17 4.09
C VAL A 295 10.44 -1.92 5.48
N GLN A 296 10.38 -0.66 5.86
CA GLN A 296 9.79 -0.24 7.14
C GLN A 296 8.35 0.22 6.90
N PRO A 297 7.40 -0.27 7.68
CA PRO A 297 6.04 0.26 7.66
C PRO A 297 6.03 1.75 7.99
N VAL A 298 5.16 2.50 7.32
CA VAL A 298 5.05 3.96 7.50
C VAL A 298 3.69 4.37 8.05
N VAL A 299 2.67 3.53 7.89
CA VAL A 299 1.30 3.75 8.37
C VAL A 299 0.94 2.65 9.35
N PHE A 300 0.42 3.03 10.50
CA PHE A 300 0.03 2.09 11.55
C PHE A 300 -1.42 2.28 11.94
N CYS A 301 -2.17 1.18 12.10
CA CYS A 301 -3.49 1.21 12.71
C CYS A 301 -3.75 -0.04 13.55
N GLY A 302 -4.71 0.06 14.48
CA GLY A 302 -5.23 -1.11 15.20
C GLY A 302 -6.34 -1.78 14.39
N LEU A 303 -6.29 -3.10 14.29
CA LEU A 303 -7.34 -3.94 13.71
C LEU A 303 -8.01 -4.76 14.83
N PHE A 304 -9.29 -4.55 15.04
CA PHE A 304 -10.07 -5.21 16.09
C PHE A 304 -11.25 -5.94 15.46
N PRO A 305 -11.58 -7.17 15.89
CA PRO A 305 -12.79 -7.83 15.42
C PRO A 305 -14.02 -7.16 16.03
N VAL A 306 -15.12 -7.10 15.27
CA VAL A 306 -16.42 -6.59 15.75
C VAL A 306 -16.94 -7.45 16.87
N ASP A 307 -16.90 -8.78 16.70
CA ASP A 307 -17.21 -9.75 17.73
C ASP A 307 -15.92 -10.23 18.41
N ALA A 308 -15.84 -10.06 19.72
CA ALA A 308 -14.69 -10.51 20.51
C ALA A 308 -14.41 -12.02 20.36
N ALA A 309 -15.40 -12.83 20.01
CA ALA A 309 -15.25 -14.25 19.73
C ALA A 309 -14.38 -14.54 18.50
N ASP A 310 -14.30 -13.59 17.56
CA ASP A 310 -13.52 -13.73 16.32
C ASP A 310 -12.03 -13.39 16.48
N PHE A 311 -11.56 -13.05 17.70
CA PHE A 311 -10.15 -12.70 17.92
C PHE A 311 -9.17 -13.81 17.49
N GLU A 312 -9.45 -15.06 17.82
CA GLU A 312 -8.58 -16.18 17.41
C GLU A 312 -8.61 -16.38 15.88
N LYS A 313 -9.77 -16.22 15.25
CA LYS A 313 -9.92 -16.26 13.80
C LYS A 313 -9.11 -15.13 13.14
N LEU A 314 -9.15 -13.91 13.70
CA LEU A 314 -8.34 -12.77 13.25
C LEU A 314 -6.84 -13.07 13.37
N ARG A 315 -6.39 -13.61 14.50
CA ARG A 315 -4.99 -14.00 14.73
C ARG A 315 -4.47 -14.96 13.68
N GLU A 316 -5.24 -16.03 13.42
CA GLU A 316 -4.88 -17.01 12.39
C GLU A 316 -4.87 -16.42 10.99
N SER A 317 -5.84 -15.56 10.68
CA SER A 317 -5.99 -14.94 9.36
C SER A 317 -4.87 -13.94 9.05
N ILE A 318 -4.50 -13.11 10.03
CA ILE A 318 -3.35 -12.20 9.92
C ILE A 318 -2.06 -13.00 9.71
N GLY A 319 -1.87 -14.10 10.47
CA GLY A 319 -0.72 -14.99 10.28
C GLY A 319 -0.65 -15.58 8.87
N LYS A 320 -1.78 -16.04 8.32
CA LYS A 320 -1.85 -16.57 6.94
C LYS A 320 -1.59 -15.49 5.89
N LEU A 321 -2.13 -14.28 6.08
CA LEU A 321 -1.85 -13.17 5.17
C LEU A 321 -0.39 -12.79 5.14
N ARG A 322 0.27 -12.72 6.30
CA ARG A 322 1.70 -12.42 6.40
C ARG A 322 2.59 -13.43 5.69
N LEU A 323 2.17 -14.71 5.60
CA LEU A 323 2.90 -15.71 4.81
C LEU A 323 2.96 -15.34 3.31
N ASN A 324 1.98 -14.59 2.81
CA ASN A 324 1.87 -14.19 1.41
C ASN A 324 2.25 -12.72 1.17
N ASP A 325 2.36 -11.94 2.24
CA ASP A 325 2.74 -10.54 2.22
C ASP A 325 3.63 -10.23 3.42
N ALA A 326 4.93 -10.32 3.20
CA ALA A 326 5.92 -10.07 4.25
C ALA A 326 6.13 -8.56 4.55
N SER A 327 5.48 -7.68 3.78
CA SER A 327 5.69 -6.24 3.86
C SER A 327 4.92 -5.57 5.01
N PHE A 328 3.89 -6.22 5.59
CA PHE A 328 3.21 -5.70 6.77
C PHE A 328 3.68 -6.37 8.08
N SER A 329 3.69 -5.58 9.14
CA SER A 329 4.01 -6.03 10.50
C SER A 329 2.76 -6.04 11.37
N TYR A 330 2.75 -6.86 12.42
CA TYR A 330 1.67 -6.84 13.41
C TYR A 330 2.16 -7.25 14.80
N GLU A 331 1.55 -6.69 15.81
CA GLU A 331 1.75 -7.01 17.22
C GLU A 331 0.41 -7.01 17.96
N MET A 332 0.32 -7.72 19.07
CA MET A 332 -0.91 -7.73 19.88
C MET A 332 -1.17 -6.35 20.47
N GLU A 333 -2.40 -5.88 20.36
CA GLU A 333 -2.87 -4.64 20.96
C GLU A 333 -4.12 -4.90 21.81
N THR A 334 -4.26 -4.17 22.91
CA THR A 334 -5.45 -4.21 23.77
C THR A 334 -6.01 -2.82 23.92
N SER A 335 -7.28 -2.66 23.59
CA SER A 335 -8.02 -1.42 23.77
C SER A 335 -9.06 -1.58 24.86
N ALA A 336 -9.18 -0.61 25.77
CA ALA A 336 -10.22 -0.60 26.79
C ALA A 336 -11.64 -0.54 26.19
N ALA A 337 -11.77 0.07 25.01
CA ALA A 337 -13.04 0.23 24.31
C ALA A 337 -13.37 -0.96 23.37
N LEU A 338 -12.36 -1.55 22.69
CA LEU A 338 -12.53 -2.51 21.61
C LEU A 338 -12.07 -3.94 21.97
N GLY A 339 -11.43 -4.13 23.12
CA GLY A 339 -10.93 -5.44 23.56
C GLY A 339 -9.58 -5.80 22.95
N PHE A 340 -9.40 -7.07 22.57
CA PHE A 340 -8.17 -7.58 21.99
C PHE A 340 -8.17 -7.43 20.47
N GLY A 341 -7.02 -7.01 19.92
CA GLY A 341 -6.80 -6.83 18.50
C GLY A 341 -5.31 -6.87 18.16
N PHE A 342 -4.97 -6.29 17.02
CA PHE A 342 -3.59 -6.21 16.55
C PHE A 342 -3.27 -4.81 16.07
N ARG A 343 -2.12 -4.29 16.49
CA ARG A 343 -1.49 -3.11 15.89
C ARG A 343 -0.73 -3.56 14.66
N CYS A 344 -1.13 -3.05 13.50
CA CYS A 344 -0.54 -3.42 12.22
C CYS A 344 0.16 -2.23 11.58
N GLY A 345 1.31 -2.50 10.94
CA GLY A 345 2.07 -1.52 10.18
C GLY A 345 2.06 -1.86 8.69
N PHE A 346 1.83 -0.86 7.85
CA PHE A 346 1.61 -0.96 6.40
C PHE A 346 2.53 -0.03 5.63
N LEU A 347 2.74 -0.31 4.34
CA LEU A 347 3.57 0.51 3.45
C LEU A 347 2.91 1.85 3.09
N GLY A 348 1.58 1.91 3.10
CA GLY A 348 0.79 3.08 2.81
C GLY A 348 -0.70 2.83 3.03
N LEU A 349 -1.55 3.77 2.63
CA LEU A 349 -3.00 3.68 2.81
C LEU A 349 -3.64 2.63 1.91
N LEU A 350 -3.24 2.58 0.64
CA LEU A 350 -3.79 1.59 -0.28
C LEU A 350 -3.45 0.17 0.18
N HIS A 351 -2.24 -0.03 0.72
CA HIS A 351 -1.85 -1.31 1.31
C HIS A 351 -2.71 -1.66 2.52
N LEU A 352 -2.99 -0.70 3.43
CA LEU A 352 -3.91 -0.88 4.55
C LEU A 352 -5.31 -1.31 4.08
N GLU A 353 -5.88 -0.59 3.12
CA GLU A 353 -7.21 -0.89 2.58
C GLU A 353 -7.29 -2.30 1.97
N ILE A 354 -6.27 -2.69 1.21
CA ILE A 354 -6.20 -4.01 0.59
C ILE A 354 -6.15 -5.12 1.64
N ILE A 355 -5.30 -4.98 2.65
CA ILE A 355 -5.20 -5.99 3.73
C ILE A 355 -6.52 -6.09 4.50
N GLN A 356 -7.16 -4.96 4.79
CA GLN A 356 -8.46 -4.93 5.46
C GLN A 356 -9.56 -5.61 4.60
N GLU A 357 -9.60 -5.31 3.31
CA GLU A 357 -10.56 -5.90 2.38
C GLU A 357 -10.32 -7.40 2.18
N ARG A 358 -9.07 -7.84 2.13
CA ARG A 358 -8.72 -9.26 2.08
C ARG A 358 -9.13 -10.01 3.35
N LEU A 359 -8.90 -9.42 4.54
CA LEU A 359 -9.36 -10.00 5.81
C LEU A 359 -10.88 -10.16 5.84
N SER A 360 -11.62 -9.17 5.30
CA SER A 360 -13.07 -9.24 5.22
C SER A 360 -13.55 -10.28 4.21
N ARG A 361 -13.02 -10.30 2.99
CA ARG A 361 -13.52 -11.16 1.89
C ARG A 361 -13.01 -12.58 1.94
N GLU A 362 -11.69 -12.78 2.17
CA GLU A 362 -11.07 -14.11 2.13
C GLU A 362 -11.31 -14.89 3.43
N TYR A 363 -11.46 -14.18 4.56
CA TYR A 363 -11.57 -14.79 5.88
C TYR A 363 -12.90 -14.50 6.60
N ASP A 364 -13.83 -13.77 5.95
CA ASP A 364 -15.15 -13.45 6.52
C ASP A 364 -15.03 -12.86 7.93
N LEU A 365 -14.27 -11.77 8.05
CA LEU A 365 -14.01 -11.03 9.28
C LEU A 365 -14.56 -9.61 9.17
N ASP A 366 -15.43 -9.24 10.10
CA ASP A 366 -15.85 -7.85 10.28
C ASP A 366 -14.88 -7.16 11.25
N LEU A 367 -14.24 -6.08 10.79
CA LEU A 367 -13.17 -5.41 11.51
C LEU A 367 -13.48 -3.95 11.80
N ILE A 368 -13.04 -3.50 12.96
CA ILE A 368 -12.94 -2.09 13.33
C ILE A 368 -11.48 -1.68 13.18
N THR A 369 -11.22 -0.63 12.42
CA THR A 369 -9.90 -0.02 12.30
C THR A 369 -9.83 1.25 13.13
N THR A 370 -8.72 1.43 13.87
CA THR A 370 -8.43 2.71 14.50
C THR A 370 -7.93 3.71 13.46
N ALA A 371 -7.85 5.00 13.83
CA ALA A 371 -7.26 5.99 12.95
C ALA A 371 -5.85 5.60 12.50
N PRO A 372 -5.53 5.72 11.21
CA PRO A 372 -4.16 5.56 10.77
C PRO A 372 -3.24 6.57 11.47
N SER A 373 -2.06 6.14 11.84
CA SER A 373 -1.02 6.99 12.45
C SER A 373 0.33 6.73 11.79
N VAL A 374 1.24 7.67 11.92
CA VAL A 374 2.61 7.55 11.45
C VAL A 374 3.55 7.28 12.64
N VAL A 375 4.82 6.99 12.37
CA VAL A 375 5.83 6.85 13.42
C VAL A 375 6.36 8.23 13.81
N TYR A 376 6.21 8.59 15.07
CA TYR A 376 6.78 9.80 15.65
C TYR A 376 8.05 9.45 16.42
N ARG A 377 9.03 10.35 16.39
CA ARG A 377 10.20 10.24 17.25
C ARG A 377 10.08 11.26 18.37
N ILE A 378 10.17 10.78 19.61
CA ILE A 378 10.03 11.62 20.82
C ILE A 378 11.32 11.58 21.60
N GLN A 379 11.86 12.75 21.90
CA GLN A 379 12.97 12.92 22.82
C GLN A 379 12.44 13.25 24.20
N LEU A 380 12.78 12.39 25.16
CA LEU A 380 12.38 12.53 26.56
C LEU A 380 13.54 13.11 27.37
N GLY A 381 13.26 14.14 28.15
CA GLY A 381 14.22 14.78 29.06
C GLY A 381 14.59 13.93 30.26
N HIS A 382 15.66 14.36 30.92
CA HIS A 382 16.11 13.77 32.17
C HIS A 382 15.07 13.95 33.29
N THR A 383 14.88 12.91 34.10
CA THR A 383 14.17 12.98 35.38
C THR A 383 15.10 12.56 36.52
N LYS A 384 14.64 12.69 37.76
CA LYS A 384 15.42 12.23 38.92
C LYS A 384 15.69 10.71 38.94
N THR A 385 14.91 9.95 38.19
CA THR A 385 14.92 8.48 38.19
C THR A 385 15.27 7.84 36.84
N GLU A 386 15.23 8.60 35.73
CA GLU A 386 15.44 8.11 34.40
C GLU A 386 16.27 9.09 33.56
N ASP A 387 17.16 8.53 32.74
CA ASP A 387 17.99 9.28 31.80
C ASP A 387 17.19 9.75 30.59
N ALA A 388 17.73 10.71 29.84
CA ALA A 388 17.20 11.11 28.54
C ALA A 388 17.20 9.92 27.58
N GLN A 389 16.09 9.74 26.86
CA GLN A 389 15.99 8.67 25.86
C GLN A 389 15.18 9.14 24.66
N THR A 390 15.46 8.54 23.51
CA THR A 390 14.66 8.72 22.30
C THR A 390 13.81 7.49 22.10
N ILE A 391 12.51 7.67 21.91
CA ILE A 391 11.55 6.61 21.66
C ILE A 391 10.86 6.82 20.29
N GLU A 392 10.50 5.73 19.64
CA GLU A 392 9.61 5.73 18.48
C GLU A 392 8.19 5.43 18.95
N LEU A 393 7.25 6.25 18.52
CA LEU A 393 5.84 6.14 18.91
C LEU A 393 4.97 5.99 17.66
N HIS A 394 4.28 4.87 17.55
CA HIS A 394 3.30 4.60 16.48
C HIS A 394 1.87 4.41 17.03
N ASN A 395 1.72 4.26 18.34
CA ASN A 395 0.41 4.13 19.00
C ASN A 395 0.12 5.37 19.86
N PRO A 396 -0.94 6.16 19.57
CA PRO A 396 -1.32 7.29 20.42
C PRO A 396 -1.62 6.92 21.87
N ALA A 397 -1.97 5.64 22.17
CA ALA A 397 -2.21 5.20 23.55
C ALA A 397 -0.96 5.30 24.42
N ASP A 398 0.22 5.03 23.84
CA ASP A 398 1.52 4.99 24.51
C ASP A 398 2.19 6.37 24.62
N TYR A 399 1.46 7.44 24.29
CA TYR A 399 1.98 8.81 24.35
C TYR A 399 2.47 9.15 25.76
N PRO A 400 3.75 9.52 25.93
CA PRO A 400 4.33 9.75 27.24
C PRO A 400 3.76 11.00 27.94
N ASP A 401 4.07 11.16 29.22
CA ASP A 401 3.69 12.36 29.97
C ASP A 401 4.26 13.62 29.27
N PRO A 402 3.40 14.59 28.89
CA PRO A 402 3.84 15.81 28.22
C PRO A 402 4.94 16.59 28.93
N SER A 403 5.03 16.47 30.26
CA SER A 403 6.06 17.17 31.06
C SER A 403 7.47 16.62 30.83
N ARG A 404 7.60 15.42 30.27
CA ARG A 404 8.87 14.77 29.96
C ARG A 404 9.33 14.97 28.52
N ILE A 405 8.46 15.46 27.67
CA ILE A 405 8.73 15.61 26.25
C ILE A 405 9.54 16.89 26.04
N GLU A 406 10.75 16.75 25.51
CA GLU A 406 11.57 17.88 25.09
C GLU A 406 11.32 18.23 23.63
N MET A 407 11.20 17.21 22.75
CA MET A 407 10.99 17.40 21.31
C MET A 407 10.19 16.25 20.74
N ILE A 408 9.32 16.57 19.78
CA ILE A 408 8.60 15.57 18.97
C ILE A 408 8.90 15.86 17.51
N GLU A 409 9.28 14.81 16.78
CA GLU A 409 9.51 14.85 15.35
C GLU A 409 8.46 14.01 14.62
N GLU A 410 7.98 14.51 13.50
CA GLU A 410 7.05 13.83 12.59
C GLU A 410 7.68 13.59 11.22
N PRO A 411 7.31 12.50 10.50
CA PRO A 411 7.82 12.24 9.17
C PRO A 411 7.24 13.24 8.16
N TRP A 412 8.12 13.71 7.28
CA TRP A 412 7.79 14.59 6.17
C TRP A 412 8.04 13.90 4.84
N ILE A 413 7.25 14.27 3.85
CA ILE A 413 7.35 13.80 2.48
C ILE A 413 7.55 14.97 1.51
N LYS A 414 8.23 14.69 0.41
CA LYS A 414 8.22 15.53 -0.78
C LYS A 414 7.22 14.96 -1.75
N ALA A 415 6.17 15.69 -1.98
CA ALA A 415 5.05 15.32 -2.83
C ALA A 415 5.16 16.02 -4.17
N VAL A 416 5.00 15.28 -5.27
CA VAL A 416 4.93 15.81 -6.64
C VAL A 416 3.52 15.58 -7.17
N ILE A 417 2.86 16.64 -7.60
CA ILE A 417 1.49 16.62 -8.10
C ILE A 417 1.48 17.16 -9.52
N TYR A 418 0.98 16.38 -10.48
CA TYR A 418 0.70 16.81 -11.83
C TYR A 418 -0.79 17.09 -11.99
N THR A 419 -1.15 18.23 -12.56
CA THR A 419 -2.56 18.61 -12.69
C THR A 419 -2.77 19.56 -13.89
N PRO A 420 -3.93 19.52 -14.55
CA PRO A 420 -4.36 20.59 -15.43
C PRO A 420 -4.45 21.92 -14.69
N ASP A 421 -4.14 23.02 -15.37
CA ASP A 421 -4.08 24.37 -14.78
C ASP A 421 -5.40 24.80 -14.11
N GLU A 422 -6.54 24.34 -14.61
CA GLU A 422 -7.86 24.67 -14.07
C GLU A 422 -8.07 24.21 -12.61
N TYR A 423 -7.37 23.15 -12.17
CA TYR A 423 -7.47 22.63 -10.78
C TYR A 423 -6.34 23.12 -9.87
N LEU A 424 -5.32 23.77 -10.42
CA LEU A 424 -4.11 24.18 -9.69
C LEU A 424 -4.44 24.98 -8.42
N GLY A 425 -5.30 26.00 -8.53
CA GLY A 425 -5.62 26.86 -7.39
C GLY A 425 -6.26 26.10 -6.21
N ALA A 426 -7.13 25.13 -6.50
CA ALA A 426 -7.78 24.32 -5.46
C ALA A 426 -6.79 23.34 -4.82
N ILE A 427 -5.85 22.80 -5.60
CA ILE A 427 -4.79 21.89 -5.12
C ILE A 427 -3.79 22.63 -4.24
N LEU A 428 -3.36 23.84 -4.65
CA LEU A 428 -2.49 24.69 -3.82
C LEU A 428 -3.12 24.96 -2.46
N LYS A 429 -4.42 25.27 -2.43
CA LYS A 429 -5.16 25.46 -1.20
C LYS A 429 -5.20 24.21 -0.35
N LEU A 430 -5.51 23.05 -0.94
CA LEU A 430 -5.50 21.77 -0.23
C LEU A 430 -4.16 21.51 0.45
N CYS A 431 -3.04 21.70 -0.27
CA CYS A 431 -1.71 21.51 0.30
C CYS A 431 -1.39 22.50 1.43
N GLN A 432 -1.80 23.77 1.30
CA GLN A 432 -1.63 24.78 2.36
C GLN A 432 -2.44 24.43 3.61
N ASP A 433 -3.71 24.02 3.45
CA ASP A 433 -4.57 23.58 4.56
C ASP A 433 -3.98 22.36 5.31
N ARG A 434 -3.11 21.58 4.64
CA ARG A 434 -2.36 20.44 5.18
C ARG A 434 -0.95 20.78 5.65
N ARG A 435 -0.68 22.01 6.01
CA ARG A 435 0.63 22.51 6.48
C ARG A 435 1.77 22.34 5.45
N GLY A 436 1.43 22.23 4.18
CA GLY A 436 2.39 22.02 3.11
C GLY A 436 3.23 23.27 2.83
N ILE A 437 4.48 23.04 2.46
CA ILE A 437 5.44 24.06 2.04
C ILE A 437 5.70 23.85 0.55
N GLN A 438 5.27 24.80 -0.29
CA GLN A 438 5.54 24.75 -1.71
C GLN A 438 7.04 24.97 -1.96
N THR A 439 7.66 24.05 -2.70
CA THR A 439 9.08 24.13 -3.03
C THR A 439 9.31 24.47 -4.49
N ASP A 440 8.42 24.00 -5.38
CA ASP A 440 8.53 24.27 -6.80
C ASP A 440 7.17 24.30 -7.50
N LEU A 441 7.11 25.00 -8.65
CA LEU A 441 5.97 25.02 -9.56
C LEU A 441 6.49 25.23 -10.98
N THR A 442 6.36 24.21 -11.80
CA THR A 442 6.77 24.24 -13.20
C THR A 442 5.62 23.82 -14.10
N TYR A 443 5.71 24.16 -15.39
CA TYR A 443 4.74 23.73 -16.39
C TYR A 443 5.43 22.82 -17.39
N VAL A 444 4.92 21.62 -17.54
CA VAL A 444 5.46 20.62 -18.44
C VAL A 444 4.32 20.05 -19.29
N GLY A 445 4.48 20.05 -20.61
CA GLY A 445 3.47 19.50 -21.53
C GLY A 445 2.08 20.14 -21.41
N GLY A 446 1.98 21.41 -20.93
CA GLY A 446 0.70 22.08 -20.71
C GLY A 446 0.00 21.74 -19.39
N ARG A 447 0.63 20.96 -18.52
CA ARG A 447 0.17 20.64 -17.16
C ARG A 447 1.06 21.33 -16.12
N ALA A 448 0.48 21.68 -14.98
CA ALA A 448 1.24 22.17 -13.83
C ALA A 448 1.83 20.99 -13.05
N GLN A 449 3.13 21.03 -12.83
CA GLN A 449 3.84 20.18 -11.88
C GLN A 449 4.10 21.00 -10.62
N VAL A 450 3.53 20.57 -9.50
CA VAL A 450 3.68 21.24 -8.21
C VAL A 450 4.41 20.34 -7.25
N THR A 451 5.46 20.85 -6.62
CA THR A 451 6.20 20.13 -5.59
C THR A 451 5.95 20.75 -4.23
N TYR A 452 5.53 19.93 -3.28
CA TYR A 452 5.28 20.31 -1.89
C TYR A 452 6.05 19.41 -0.92
N GLU A 453 6.50 20.01 0.16
CA GLU A 453 6.86 19.24 1.35
C GLU A 453 5.66 19.23 2.30
N LEU A 454 5.23 18.04 2.72
CA LEU A 454 4.03 17.81 3.53
C LEU A 454 4.36 16.90 4.72
N PRO A 455 3.77 17.14 5.90
CA PRO A 455 3.81 16.13 6.96
C PRO A 455 3.02 14.89 6.53
N LEU A 456 3.62 13.71 6.64
CA LEU A 456 3.00 12.46 6.21
C LEU A 456 1.65 12.22 6.91
N ASN A 457 1.54 12.57 8.20
CA ASN A 457 0.30 12.42 8.96
C ASN A 457 -0.88 13.24 8.39
N GLU A 458 -0.63 14.36 7.70
CA GLU A 458 -1.68 15.15 7.06
C GLU A 458 -2.14 14.56 5.72
N VAL A 459 -1.34 13.66 5.15
CA VAL A 459 -1.64 12.98 3.88
C VAL A 459 -2.39 11.68 4.11
N VAL A 460 -2.05 10.96 5.18
CA VAL A 460 -2.54 9.61 5.48
C VAL A 460 -4.06 9.53 5.71
N PHE A 461 -4.75 10.61 6.04
CA PHE A 461 -6.19 10.54 6.36
C PHE A 461 -7.12 10.60 5.14
N ASP A 462 -7.07 11.67 4.36
CA ASP A 462 -8.06 11.93 3.30
C ASP A 462 -7.51 12.77 2.13
N PHE A 463 -6.20 13.02 2.14
CA PHE A 463 -5.58 13.91 1.16
C PHE A 463 -5.77 13.41 -0.28
N TYR A 464 -5.57 12.11 -0.50
CA TYR A 464 -5.67 11.52 -1.83
C TYR A 464 -7.10 11.56 -2.40
N ASP A 465 -8.08 11.24 -1.55
CA ASP A 465 -9.50 11.29 -1.94
C ASP A 465 -9.95 12.72 -2.26
N ARG A 466 -9.51 13.69 -1.44
CA ARG A 466 -9.76 15.10 -1.72
C ARG A 466 -9.06 15.58 -2.99
N LEU A 467 -7.82 15.17 -3.21
CA LEU A 467 -7.08 15.50 -4.42
C LEU A 467 -7.80 14.99 -5.67
N LYS A 468 -8.23 13.71 -5.65
CA LYS A 468 -9.04 13.12 -6.73
C LYS A 468 -10.35 13.85 -6.93
N SER A 469 -11.09 14.13 -5.86
CA SER A 469 -12.38 14.82 -5.91
C SER A 469 -12.23 16.22 -6.51
N ILE A 470 -11.28 17.03 -6.04
CA ILE A 470 -11.03 18.40 -6.49
C ILE A 470 -10.62 18.43 -7.96
N SER A 471 -9.79 17.49 -8.39
CA SER A 471 -9.26 17.42 -9.76
C SER A 471 -10.12 16.57 -10.70
N ARG A 472 -11.26 16.03 -10.24
CA ARG A 472 -12.10 15.08 -10.99
C ARG A 472 -11.34 13.87 -11.52
N GLY A 473 -10.31 13.44 -10.77
CA GLY A 473 -9.45 12.33 -11.15
C GLY A 473 -8.28 12.68 -12.08
N TYR A 474 -8.13 13.96 -12.49
CA TYR A 474 -7.07 14.37 -13.41
C TYR A 474 -5.73 14.69 -12.74
N ALA A 475 -5.65 14.79 -11.41
CA ALA A 475 -4.39 14.98 -10.72
C ALA A 475 -3.75 13.65 -10.38
N SER A 476 -2.48 13.50 -10.70
CA SER A 476 -1.63 12.41 -10.20
C SER A 476 -0.78 12.90 -9.02
N PHE A 477 -0.50 11.99 -8.11
CA PHE A 477 0.22 12.25 -6.87
C PHE A 477 1.24 11.15 -6.63
N ASP A 478 2.45 11.56 -6.36
CA ASP A 478 3.53 10.68 -5.92
C ASP A 478 4.32 11.35 -4.81
N TYR A 479 4.99 10.58 -3.94
CA TYR A 479 5.74 11.13 -2.83
C TYR A 479 6.94 10.27 -2.43
N GLU A 480 7.94 10.94 -1.87
CA GLU A 480 9.10 10.31 -1.24
C GLU A 480 9.28 10.82 0.19
N GLN A 481 9.77 9.98 1.09
CA GLN A 481 10.07 10.42 2.45
C GLN A 481 11.37 11.22 2.48
N ILE A 482 11.34 12.39 3.13
CA ILE A 482 12.50 13.28 3.24
C ILE A 482 13.05 13.39 4.68
N GLY A 483 12.56 12.54 5.58
CA GLY A 483 13.03 12.45 6.96
C GLY A 483 12.04 12.98 7.99
N LEU A 484 12.54 13.23 9.18
CA LEU A 484 11.77 13.70 10.33
C LEU A 484 12.02 15.18 10.57
N ARG A 485 10.98 15.92 11.00
CA ARG A 485 11.06 17.32 11.39
C ARG A 485 10.32 17.55 12.70
N GLU A 486 10.84 18.46 13.51
CA GLU A 486 10.18 18.92 14.73
C GLU A 486 8.80 19.53 14.43
N GLY A 487 7.80 19.19 15.28
CA GLY A 487 6.44 19.70 15.18
C GLY A 487 5.81 19.91 16.56
N ASP A 488 4.95 20.94 16.70
CA ASP A 488 4.15 21.14 17.91
C ASP A 488 2.97 20.16 17.94
N LEU A 489 3.28 18.90 18.25
CA LEU A 489 2.36 17.78 18.23
C LEU A 489 1.80 17.50 19.62
N VAL A 490 0.51 17.23 19.69
CA VAL A 490 -0.19 16.98 20.94
C VAL A 490 -1.11 15.76 20.81
N LYS A 491 -1.24 15.00 21.90
CA LYS A 491 -2.26 13.95 21.99
C LYS A 491 -3.62 14.60 22.25
N MET A 492 -4.55 14.38 21.34
CA MET A 492 -5.96 14.74 21.46
C MET A 492 -6.77 13.50 21.84
N ASN A 493 -7.44 13.56 22.99
CA ASN A 493 -8.32 12.50 23.46
C ASN A 493 -9.77 12.86 23.16
N ILE A 494 -10.55 11.89 22.73
CA ILE A 494 -12.01 12.00 22.62
C ILE A 494 -12.65 11.35 23.84
N LEU A 495 -13.51 12.11 24.52
CA LEU A 495 -14.26 11.65 25.68
C LEU A 495 -15.73 11.53 25.34
N VAL A 496 -16.32 10.38 25.61
CA VAL A 496 -17.76 10.13 25.50
C VAL A 496 -18.31 9.88 26.89
N ASN A 497 -19.28 10.66 27.30
CA ASN A 497 -19.81 10.67 28.67
C ASN A 497 -18.72 10.92 29.76
N ASN A 498 -17.70 11.72 29.46
CA ASN A 498 -16.50 12.06 30.23
C ASN A 498 -15.50 10.90 30.41
N GLU A 499 -15.68 9.76 29.73
CA GLU A 499 -14.72 8.67 29.71
C GLU A 499 -13.89 8.76 28.43
N PRO A 500 -12.55 8.65 28.48
CA PRO A 500 -11.72 8.67 27.30
C PRO A 500 -11.94 7.38 26.47
N VAL A 501 -12.01 7.54 25.16
CA VAL A 501 -12.09 6.43 24.19
C VAL A 501 -10.73 6.34 23.51
N ASP A 502 -9.91 5.38 23.92
CA ASP A 502 -8.53 5.21 23.48
C ASP A 502 -8.41 5.00 21.97
N ALA A 503 -9.30 4.22 21.39
CA ALA A 503 -9.36 3.95 19.95
C ALA A 503 -9.62 5.21 19.08
N LEU A 504 -10.12 6.30 19.67
CA LEU A 504 -10.36 7.60 19.02
C LEU A 504 -9.29 8.65 19.36
N SER A 505 -8.25 8.28 20.11
CA SER A 505 -7.16 9.19 20.45
C SER A 505 -6.24 9.39 19.24
N LEU A 506 -5.84 10.63 18.98
CA LEU A 506 -5.01 11.03 17.84
C LEU A 506 -3.81 11.87 18.30
N ILE A 507 -2.71 11.79 17.56
CA ILE A 507 -1.63 12.76 17.64
C ILE A 507 -1.82 13.74 16.49
N VAL A 508 -1.96 15.01 16.83
CA VAL A 508 -2.26 16.08 15.86
C VAL A 508 -1.40 17.30 16.13
N HIS A 509 -1.14 18.09 15.10
CA HIS A 509 -0.48 19.38 15.29
C HIS A 509 -1.44 20.34 16.02
N ARG A 510 -0.91 21.11 16.97
CA ARG A 510 -1.71 21.98 17.85
C ARG A 510 -2.57 22.98 17.09
N SER A 511 -2.09 23.49 15.95
CA SER A 511 -2.81 24.48 15.15
C SER A 511 -4.13 23.96 14.55
N VAL A 512 -4.21 22.65 14.24
CA VAL A 512 -5.41 22.03 13.63
C VAL A 512 -6.24 21.21 14.62
N ALA A 513 -5.77 21.10 15.86
CA ALA A 513 -6.38 20.22 16.86
C ALA A 513 -7.83 20.62 17.21
N GLU A 514 -8.14 21.91 17.30
CA GLU A 514 -9.51 22.38 17.62
C GLU A 514 -10.48 22.06 16.49
N GLU A 515 -10.10 22.31 15.24
CA GLU A 515 -10.93 22.04 14.06
C GLU A 515 -11.20 20.54 13.92
N ARG A 516 -10.16 19.70 14.00
CA ARG A 516 -10.30 18.24 13.95
C ARG A 516 -11.14 17.70 15.11
N GLY A 517 -10.91 18.21 16.33
CA GLY A 517 -11.67 17.82 17.52
C GLY A 517 -13.14 18.17 17.40
N ARG A 518 -13.47 19.33 16.82
CA ARG A 518 -14.85 19.76 16.57
C ARG A 518 -15.53 18.86 15.57
N GLY A 519 -14.92 18.62 14.41
CA GLY A 519 -15.47 17.73 13.38
C GLY A 519 -15.71 16.30 13.88
N MET A 520 -14.79 15.73 14.67
CA MET A 520 -15.01 14.42 15.29
C MET A 520 -16.18 14.43 16.29
N CYS A 521 -16.29 15.45 17.13
CA CYS A 521 -17.40 15.56 18.10
C CYS A 521 -18.75 15.68 17.39
N GLU A 522 -18.86 16.44 16.30
CA GLU A 522 -20.07 16.62 15.50
C GLU A 522 -20.50 15.29 14.86
N ARG A 523 -19.60 14.57 14.21
CA ARG A 523 -19.92 13.26 13.62
C ARG A 523 -20.35 12.22 14.64
N LEU A 524 -19.61 12.10 15.75
CA LEU A 524 -19.99 11.18 16.83
C LEU A 524 -21.37 11.51 17.42
N LYS A 525 -21.74 12.78 17.48
CA LYS A 525 -23.06 13.22 17.94
C LYS A 525 -24.19 12.72 17.04
N ASP A 526 -23.96 12.69 15.73
CA ASP A 526 -24.98 12.27 14.76
C ASP A 526 -25.12 10.74 14.70
N LEU A 527 -24.05 10.01 14.96
CA LEU A 527 -23.97 8.56 14.84
C LEU A 527 -24.28 7.81 16.14
N ILE A 528 -23.94 8.37 17.30
CA ILE A 528 -24.25 7.73 18.58
C ILE A 528 -25.75 7.91 18.90
N PRO A 529 -26.50 6.82 19.14
CA PRO A 529 -27.92 6.90 19.40
C PRO A 529 -28.24 7.67 20.69
N ARG A 530 -29.39 8.36 20.71
CA ARG A 530 -29.86 9.08 21.89
C ARG A 530 -30.21 8.14 23.02
N HIS A 531 -29.69 8.42 24.20
CA HIS A 531 -30.01 7.70 25.43
C HIS A 531 -31.02 8.48 26.31
N LEU A 532 -31.44 7.87 27.41
CA LEU A 532 -32.35 8.53 28.39
C LEU A 532 -31.71 9.69 29.15
N PHE A 533 -30.39 9.87 29.02
CA PHE A 533 -29.61 10.95 29.62
C PHE A 533 -28.79 11.70 28.55
N LYS A 534 -28.29 12.86 28.87
CA LYS A 534 -27.43 13.65 27.97
C LYS A 534 -26.03 13.03 27.94
N ILE A 535 -25.49 12.85 26.74
CA ILE A 535 -24.14 12.36 26.54
C ILE A 535 -23.28 13.52 26.04
N PRO A 536 -22.34 14.05 26.85
CA PRO A 536 -21.34 14.99 26.37
C PRO A 536 -20.29 14.22 25.55
N ILE A 537 -19.93 14.75 24.39
CA ILE A 537 -18.81 14.32 23.56
C ILE A 537 -17.81 15.48 23.58
N GLN A 538 -16.56 15.20 23.88
CA GLN A 538 -15.54 16.24 24.11
C GLN A 538 -14.21 15.84 23.48
N ALA A 539 -13.55 16.79 22.85
CA ALA A 539 -12.15 16.65 22.48
C ALA A 539 -11.30 17.42 23.51
N ALA A 540 -10.24 16.79 24.00
CA ALA A 540 -9.40 17.36 25.04
C ALA A 540 -7.90 17.14 24.77
N ILE A 541 -7.07 18.13 25.14
CA ILE A 541 -5.62 18.06 25.11
C ILE A 541 -5.12 18.29 26.55
N GLY A 542 -4.40 17.32 27.13
CA GLY A 542 -3.84 17.46 28.48
C GLY A 542 -4.87 17.84 29.54
N GLY A 543 -6.10 17.34 29.45
CA GLY A 543 -7.21 17.65 30.34
C GLY A 543 -7.99 18.93 30.00
N LYS A 544 -7.52 19.80 29.10
CA LYS A 544 -8.25 20.98 28.63
C LYS A 544 -9.18 20.60 27.48
N ILE A 545 -10.47 20.86 27.65
CA ILE A 545 -11.48 20.63 26.58
C ILE A 545 -11.30 21.73 25.52
N ILE A 546 -11.10 21.31 24.26
CA ILE A 546 -10.93 22.18 23.09
C ILE A 546 -12.19 22.24 22.21
N ALA A 547 -12.98 21.15 22.19
CA ALA A 547 -14.26 21.10 21.49
C ALA A 547 -15.26 20.28 22.29
N ARG A 548 -16.56 20.59 22.14
CA ARG A 548 -17.64 19.90 22.86
C ARG A 548 -18.93 19.91 22.09
N GLU A 549 -19.52 18.72 21.98
CA GLU A 549 -20.88 18.50 21.52
C GLU A 549 -21.70 17.75 22.57
N THR A 550 -23.01 17.74 22.43
CA THR A 550 -23.89 17.06 23.38
C THR A 550 -25.05 16.39 22.68
N ILE A 551 -25.17 15.08 22.85
CA ILE A 551 -26.35 14.33 22.42
C ILE A 551 -27.48 14.58 23.40
N ALA A 552 -28.62 15.05 22.88
CA ALA A 552 -29.79 15.35 23.69
C ALA A 552 -30.44 14.06 24.21
N ALA A 553 -30.87 14.07 25.49
CA ALA A 553 -31.59 12.94 26.06
C ALA A 553 -32.94 12.72 25.38
N LEU A 554 -33.33 11.46 25.22
CA LEU A 554 -34.69 11.08 24.89
C LEU A 554 -35.63 11.66 25.96
N ARG A 555 -36.60 12.47 25.55
CA ARG A 555 -37.62 13.04 26.44
C ARG A 555 -38.85 12.17 26.42
N LYS A 556 -39.18 11.53 27.54
CA LYS A 556 -40.51 11.01 27.79
C LYS A 556 -41.30 12.13 28.43
N ASP A 557 -42.42 12.54 27.84
CA ASP A 557 -43.31 13.53 28.43
C ASP A 557 -44.02 12.92 29.66
N VAL A 558 -43.39 13.11 30.82
CA VAL A 558 -43.96 12.61 32.09
C VAL A 558 -45.13 13.46 32.61
N THR A 559 -45.36 14.61 31.95
CA THR A 559 -46.44 15.55 32.31
C THR A 559 -47.68 15.43 31.41
N ALA A 560 -47.61 14.62 30.32
CA ALA A 560 -48.72 14.44 29.36
C ALA A 560 -50.03 13.99 30.00
N LYS A 561 -49.97 13.26 31.11
CA LYS A 561 -51.16 12.79 31.86
C LYS A 561 -51.60 13.72 32.99
N CYS A 562 -50.96 14.90 33.16
CA CYS A 562 -51.34 15.88 34.17
C CYS A 562 -52.35 16.85 33.58
N TYR A 563 -53.64 16.47 33.62
CA TYR A 563 -54.76 17.36 33.29
C TYR A 563 -55.02 18.33 34.46
N GLY A 564 -55.09 19.65 34.18
CA GLY A 564 -55.37 20.68 35.16
C GLY A 564 -54.09 21.32 35.80
N GLY A 565 -54.23 22.51 36.33
CA GLY A 565 -53.15 23.41 36.73
C GLY A 565 -52.32 23.05 37.96
N ASP A 566 -52.17 21.79 38.34
CA ASP A 566 -51.35 21.39 39.50
C ASP A 566 -49.85 21.51 39.16
N ILE A 567 -49.34 22.72 39.34
CA ILE A 567 -47.95 23.10 39.13
C ILE A 567 -47.00 22.31 40.06
N SER A 568 -47.44 22.01 41.30
CA SER A 568 -46.64 21.27 42.28
C SER A 568 -46.37 19.83 41.88
N ARG A 569 -47.39 19.16 41.30
CA ARG A 569 -47.26 17.79 40.81
C ARG A 569 -46.36 17.72 39.58
N LYS A 570 -46.50 18.69 38.66
CA LYS A 570 -45.63 18.83 37.48
C LYS A 570 -44.19 19.03 37.89
N LYS A 571 -43.89 19.90 38.84
CA LYS A 571 -42.54 20.11 39.39
C LYS A 571 -41.95 18.84 40.00
N LYS A 572 -42.71 18.16 40.88
CA LYS A 572 -42.25 16.89 41.50
C LYS A 572 -41.95 15.81 40.48
N LEU A 573 -42.77 15.65 39.41
CA LEU A 573 -42.51 14.70 38.35
C LEU A 573 -41.25 15.02 37.54
N LEU A 574 -41.04 16.29 37.22
CA LEU A 574 -39.82 16.77 36.53
C LEU A 574 -38.56 16.61 37.39
N GLU A 575 -38.64 16.85 38.70
CA GLU A 575 -37.53 16.64 39.64
C GLU A 575 -37.20 15.14 39.77
N LYS A 576 -38.24 14.27 39.86
CA LYS A 576 -38.03 12.82 39.89
C LYS A 576 -37.40 12.30 38.59
N GLN A 577 -37.81 12.85 37.44
CA GLN A 577 -37.22 12.53 36.15
C GLN A 577 -35.75 13.01 36.10
N LYS A 578 -35.44 14.21 36.61
CA LYS A 578 -34.09 14.75 36.66
C LYS A 578 -33.15 13.89 37.57
N LYS A 579 -33.64 13.47 38.74
CA LYS A 579 -32.88 12.56 39.63
C LYS A 579 -32.68 11.17 39.03
N GLY A 580 -33.72 10.62 38.35
CA GLY A 580 -33.62 9.34 37.67
C GLY A 580 -32.58 9.38 36.51
N LYS A 581 -32.57 10.45 35.74
CA LYS A 581 -31.60 10.67 34.67
C LYS A 581 -30.16 10.84 35.22
N ALA A 582 -29.99 11.50 36.38
CA ALA A 582 -28.67 11.62 37.02
C ALA A 582 -28.14 10.25 37.45
N ARG A 583 -28.98 9.40 38.08
CA ARG A 583 -28.59 8.03 38.44
C ARG A 583 -28.27 7.16 37.22
N MET A 584 -29.07 7.23 36.14
CA MET A 584 -28.81 6.50 34.90
C MET A 584 -27.49 6.92 34.25
N ARG A 585 -27.08 8.18 34.40
CA ARG A 585 -25.79 8.67 33.92
C ARG A 585 -24.61 8.11 34.72
N GLU A 586 -24.76 7.91 36.04
CA GLU A 586 -23.72 7.34 36.91
C GLU A 586 -23.40 5.87 36.61
N TYR A 587 -24.41 5.09 36.15
CA TYR A 587 -24.31 3.66 35.94
C TYR A 587 -24.44 3.23 34.46
N GLY A 588 -24.68 4.17 33.55
CA GLY A 588 -24.93 3.88 32.14
C GLY A 588 -23.67 3.88 31.30
N ASN A 589 -23.20 2.71 30.90
CA ASN A 589 -22.24 2.60 29.80
C ASN A 589 -22.86 3.09 28.51
N VAL A 590 -22.16 3.94 27.79
CA VAL A 590 -22.55 4.37 26.44
C VAL A 590 -21.88 3.43 25.46
N SER A 591 -22.68 2.58 24.84
CA SER A 591 -22.21 1.77 23.71
C SER A 591 -22.04 2.70 22.51
N ILE A 592 -20.85 2.73 21.94
CA ILE A 592 -20.54 3.45 20.71
C ILE A 592 -20.72 2.43 19.59
N PRO A 593 -21.65 2.65 18.63
CA PRO A 593 -21.80 1.76 17.49
C PRO A 593 -20.52 1.70 16.65
N GLN A 594 -20.25 0.56 16.05
CA GLN A 594 -19.12 0.37 15.15
C GLN A 594 -19.08 1.41 14.02
N GLU A 595 -20.22 1.66 13.41
CA GLU A 595 -20.39 2.67 12.37
C GLU A 595 -19.93 4.06 12.82
N ALA A 596 -20.08 4.38 14.11
CA ALA A 596 -19.62 5.64 14.68
C ALA A 596 -18.08 5.71 14.78
N PHE A 597 -17.39 4.60 15.05
CA PHE A 597 -15.93 4.55 14.98
C PHE A 597 -15.44 4.77 13.56
N ILE A 598 -15.96 4.02 12.60
CA ILE A 598 -15.60 4.09 11.19
C ILE A 598 -15.83 5.50 10.64
N ALA A 599 -17.00 6.06 10.86
CA ALA A 599 -17.36 7.37 10.33
C ALA A 599 -16.70 8.54 11.07
N ALA A 600 -16.43 8.42 12.38
CA ALA A 600 -15.66 9.45 13.11
C ALA A 600 -14.21 9.55 12.60
N LEU A 601 -13.67 8.44 12.10
CA LEU A 601 -12.30 8.35 11.61
C LEU A 601 -12.16 8.72 10.13
N ARG A 602 -13.24 8.60 9.33
CA ARG A 602 -13.29 9.11 7.95
C ARG A 602 -13.46 10.63 7.96
N MET A 603 -12.34 11.36 7.95
CA MET A 603 -12.34 12.83 7.89
C MET A 603 -12.34 13.28 6.42
N GLY A 604 -13.48 13.29 5.72
CA GLY A 604 -13.48 13.74 4.32
C GLY A 604 -14.79 13.71 3.55
N GLU A 605 -15.84 13.10 4.07
CA GLU A 605 -17.14 13.10 3.40
C GLU A 605 -18.05 14.21 3.96
N GLU A 606 -18.07 15.37 3.31
CA GLU A 606 -19.19 16.30 3.16
C GLU A 606 -19.43 16.54 1.67
#